data_f980fb891af0b492f3b9dc8665e44639
#
_entry.id   f980fb891af0b492f3b9dc8665e44639
#
_cell.length_a   1.000
_cell.length_b   1.000
_cell.length_c   1.000
_cell.angle_alpha   90.00
_cell.angle_beta   90.00
_cell.angle_gamma   90.00
#
_symmetry.space_group_name_H-M   'P 1'
#
loop_
_entity.id
_entity.type
_entity.pdbx_description
1 polymer ?
#
loop_
_entity_poly.entity_id
_entity_poly.type
_entity_poly.pdbx_seq_one_letter_code
_entity_poly.pdbx_strand_id
1 'polypeptide(L)'
;PELSALGQLDFAYLASVLLPLFVIGVLFDLDARERRAGRYELLCVTSVFGSRLFLLKAVVRGVVLFCALGLPFLLVAVASGVAIATTLLVLGIVLLHIIFWVVMCRLITTRRLDGVTAALSLLSLWILLTIAVPVGAKVGIEGTIAVPSGGEILLTQRETVNDAWDLPKAATMEPFLAVHPEWADYAELDRPFEWKWYYAFQQVGDQAVQPLTTALYAGMTARDLAMAKAAILSPALLSERALMSLAETDVLQHLRYVECVRDFHARLRHFYYPLLFGEKAFSEEAMAQLPRFQPCTN
;
A
#
# COMPACT_ATOMS: atom_id res chain seq x y z
N PRO A 1 10.18 -11.48 5.52
CA PRO A 1 10.53 -10.06 5.31
C PRO A 1 11.21 -9.84 3.95
N GLU A 2 12.08 -10.76 3.49
CA GLU A 2 12.83 -10.60 2.24
C GLU A 2 11.98 -10.86 0.99
N LEU A 3 10.98 -11.72 1.05
CA LEU A 3 10.05 -11.98 -0.06
C LEU A 3 9.12 -10.79 -0.34
N SER A 4 8.79 -9.97 0.66
CA SER A 4 8.00 -8.75 0.47
C SER A 4 8.80 -7.62 -0.18
N ALA A 5 10.14 -7.67 -0.14
CA ALA A 5 11.00 -6.68 -0.80
C ALA A 5 11.05 -6.86 -2.33
N LEU A 6 10.76 -8.05 -2.84
CA LEU A 6 10.73 -8.35 -4.28
C LEU A 6 9.43 -7.92 -4.97
N GLY A 7 8.42 -7.43 -4.22
CA GLY A 7 7.07 -7.17 -4.73
C GLY A 7 6.37 -8.48 -5.10
N GLN A 8 5.17 -8.70 -4.63
CA GLN A 8 4.38 -9.83 -5.12
C GLN A 8 3.83 -9.49 -6.50
N LEU A 9 3.94 -10.42 -7.46
CA LEU A 9 3.23 -10.35 -8.73
C LEU A 9 1.74 -10.56 -8.44
N ASP A 10 1.07 -9.46 -8.10
CA ASP A 10 -0.36 -9.44 -7.86
C ASP A 10 -1.13 -8.89 -9.07
N PHE A 11 -2.46 -8.86 -8.95
CA PHE A 11 -3.33 -8.34 -9.99
C PHE A 11 -3.08 -6.86 -10.25
N ALA A 12 -2.79 -6.06 -9.21
CA ALA A 12 -2.55 -4.63 -9.36
C ALA A 12 -1.28 -4.37 -10.17
N TYR A 13 -0.18 -5.08 -9.87
CA TYR A 13 1.05 -5.01 -10.63
C TYR A 13 0.87 -5.46 -12.09
N LEU A 14 0.17 -6.59 -12.30
CA LEU A 14 -0.11 -7.08 -13.66
C LEU A 14 -0.91 -6.05 -14.47
N ALA A 15 -1.94 -5.44 -13.87
CA ALA A 15 -2.81 -4.48 -14.52
C ALA A 15 -2.14 -3.11 -14.75
N SER A 16 -1.34 -2.62 -13.80
CA SER A 16 -0.76 -1.27 -13.86
C SER A 16 0.59 -1.22 -14.59
N VAL A 17 1.45 -2.25 -14.44
CA VAL A 17 2.81 -2.26 -14.94
C VAL A 17 2.96 -3.11 -16.20
N LEU A 18 2.48 -4.36 -16.20
CA LEU A 18 2.71 -5.29 -17.30
C LEU A 18 1.71 -5.16 -18.44
N LEU A 19 0.44 -4.89 -18.16
CA LEU A 19 -0.60 -4.75 -19.18
C LEU A 19 -0.25 -3.70 -20.26
N PRO A 20 0.33 -2.54 -19.94
CA PRO A 20 0.82 -1.59 -20.95
C PRO A 20 1.78 -2.18 -21.97
N LEU A 21 2.69 -3.05 -21.54
CA LEU A 21 3.64 -3.72 -22.44
C LEU A 21 2.93 -4.63 -23.44
N PHE A 22 1.88 -5.33 -23.01
CA PHE A 22 1.06 -6.14 -23.90
C PHE A 22 0.27 -5.25 -24.87
N VAL A 23 -0.29 -4.12 -24.43
CA VAL A 23 -0.96 -3.14 -25.30
C VAL A 23 0.02 -2.60 -26.34
N ILE A 24 1.21 -2.18 -25.93
CA ILE A 24 2.27 -1.73 -26.83
C ILE A 24 2.64 -2.84 -27.81
N GLY A 25 2.92 -4.04 -27.32
CA GLY A 25 3.34 -5.19 -28.15
C GLY A 25 2.35 -5.55 -29.25
N VAL A 26 1.04 -5.37 -29.01
CA VAL A 26 0.02 -5.67 -30.03
C VAL A 26 -0.32 -4.49 -30.94
N LEU A 27 0.05 -3.23 -30.57
CA LEU A 27 -0.39 -2.04 -31.29
C LEU A 27 0.73 -1.24 -31.99
N PHE A 28 2.01 -1.42 -31.60
CA PHE A 28 3.10 -0.53 -32.03
C PHE A 28 3.32 -0.46 -33.54
N ASP A 29 3.07 -1.53 -34.29
CA ASP A 29 3.39 -1.63 -35.71
C ASP A 29 2.16 -1.69 -36.63
N LEU A 30 0.94 -1.47 -36.10
CA LEU A 30 -0.30 -1.63 -36.85
C LEU A 30 -0.30 -0.86 -38.18
N ASP A 31 0.03 0.42 -38.14
CA ASP A 31 0.08 1.28 -39.35
C ASP A 31 1.37 1.07 -40.13
N ALA A 32 2.51 0.87 -39.44
CA ALA A 32 3.81 0.66 -40.06
C ALA A 32 3.85 -0.63 -40.90
N ARG A 33 3.20 -1.70 -40.41
CA ARG A 33 3.08 -2.99 -41.13
C ARG A 33 2.32 -2.86 -42.43
N GLU A 34 1.17 -2.16 -42.46
CA GLU A 34 0.37 -1.98 -43.64
C GLU A 34 1.07 -1.05 -44.64
N ARG A 35 1.80 -0.03 -44.18
CA ARG A 35 2.61 0.86 -45.04
C ARG A 35 3.75 0.09 -45.68
N ARG A 36 4.50 -0.71 -44.93
CA ARG A 36 5.59 -1.53 -45.51
C ARG A 36 5.09 -2.53 -46.55
N ALA A 37 3.88 -3.02 -46.35
CA ALA A 37 3.25 -3.92 -47.31
C ALA A 37 2.60 -3.20 -48.53
N GLY A 38 2.69 -1.85 -48.63
CA GLY A 38 2.10 -1.06 -49.69
C GLY A 38 0.56 -1.04 -49.70
N ARG A 39 -0.10 -1.55 -48.65
CA ARG A 39 -1.54 -1.70 -48.59
C ARG A 39 -2.25 -0.58 -47.85
N TYR A 40 -1.53 0.27 -47.17
CA TYR A 40 -2.11 1.28 -46.26
C TYR A 40 -3.04 2.24 -47.00
N GLU A 41 -2.61 2.80 -48.13
CA GLU A 41 -3.40 3.75 -48.92
C GLU A 41 -4.62 3.09 -49.53
N LEU A 42 -4.46 1.86 -50.07
CA LEU A 42 -5.56 1.08 -50.62
C LEU A 42 -6.63 0.81 -49.54
N LEU A 43 -6.19 0.41 -48.33
CA LEU A 43 -7.10 0.18 -47.21
C LEU A 43 -7.82 1.46 -46.75
N CYS A 44 -7.16 2.62 -46.84
CA CYS A 44 -7.79 3.91 -46.51
C CYS A 44 -8.86 4.30 -47.52
N VAL A 45 -8.71 3.94 -48.81
CA VAL A 45 -9.63 4.29 -49.86
C VAL A 45 -10.75 3.27 -50.01
N THR A 46 -10.46 1.99 -49.93
CA THR A 46 -11.43 0.90 -50.17
C THR A 46 -12.19 0.46 -48.90
N SER A 47 -11.65 0.72 -47.71
CA SER A 47 -12.31 0.34 -46.47
C SER A 47 -13.45 1.31 -46.13
N VAL A 48 -14.62 0.76 -45.79
CA VAL A 48 -15.76 1.52 -45.25
C VAL A 48 -15.34 2.33 -44.01
N PHE A 49 -14.32 1.88 -43.29
CA PHE A 49 -13.78 2.52 -42.09
C PHE A 49 -12.68 3.55 -42.39
N GLY A 50 -12.07 3.57 -43.59
CA GLY A 50 -11.02 4.51 -43.99
C GLY A 50 -9.96 4.72 -42.95
N SER A 51 -9.78 5.96 -42.48
CA SER A 51 -8.83 6.34 -41.44
C SER A 51 -9.13 5.75 -40.04
N ARG A 52 -10.32 5.15 -39.83
CA ARG A 52 -10.74 4.50 -38.57
C ARG A 52 -10.25 3.06 -38.43
N LEU A 53 -9.56 2.52 -39.46
CA LEU A 53 -9.06 1.14 -39.44
C LEU A 53 -8.17 0.85 -38.25
N PHE A 54 -7.30 1.80 -37.87
CA PHE A 54 -6.49 1.69 -36.64
C PHE A 54 -7.38 1.52 -35.41
N LEU A 55 -8.40 2.37 -35.27
CA LEU A 55 -9.29 2.32 -34.09
C LEU A 55 -10.01 0.98 -34.01
N LEU A 56 -10.51 0.46 -35.12
CA LEU A 56 -11.17 -0.86 -35.13
C LEU A 56 -10.23 -1.97 -34.71
N LYS A 57 -8.99 -2.00 -35.25
CA LYS A 57 -7.98 -2.98 -34.88
C LYS A 57 -7.57 -2.84 -33.40
N ALA A 58 -7.44 -1.62 -32.90
CA ALA A 58 -7.11 -1.33 -31.51
C ALA A 58 -8.22 -1.75 -30.55
N VAL A 59 -9.49 -1.48 -30.89
CA VAL A 59 -10.64 -1.91 -30.08
C VAL A 59 -10.70 -3.44 -29.98
N VAL A 60 -10.59 -4.16 -31.09
CA VAL A 60 -10.62 -5.64 -31.07
C VAL A 60 -9.50 -6.18 -30.19
N ARG A 61 -8.27 -5.70 -30.35
CA ARG A 61 -7.11 -6.17 -29.55
C ARG A 61 -7.21 -5.72 -28.08
N GLY A 62 -7.68 -4.51 -27.83
CA GLY A 62 -7.94 -4.01 -26.49
C GLY A 62 -9.00 -4.83 -25.75
N VAL A 63 -10.10 -5.20 -26.44
CA VAL A 63 -11.13 -6.08 -25.87
C VAL A 63 -10.56 -7.47 -25.54
N VAL A 64 -9.74 -8.03 -26.43
CA VAL A 64 -9.08 -9.33 -26.15
C VAL A 64 -8.20 -9.25 -24.90
N LEU A 65 -7.37 -8.20 -24.77
CA LEU A 65 -6.53 -8.00 -23.59
C LEU A 65 -7.36 -7.75 -22.33
N PHE A 66 -8.42 -6.94 -22.46
CA PHE A 66 -9.36 -6.71 -21.36
C PHE A 66 -10.03 -8.00 -20.89
N CYS A 67 -10.50 -8.83 -21.82
CA CYS A 67 -11.10 -10.12 -21.49
C CYS A 67 -10.08 -11.10 -20.90
N ALA A 68 -8.86 -11.14 -21.44
CA ALA A 68 -7.81 -12.02 -20.95
C ALA A 68 -7.43 -11.74 -19.48
N LEU A 69 -7.46 -10.47 -19.06
CA LEU A 69 -7.20 -10.08 -17.67
C LEU A 69 -8.49 -10.03 -16.82
N GLY A 70 -9.57 -9.52 -17.37
CA GLY A 70 -10.81 -9.26 -16.65
C GLY A 70 -11.64 -10.50 -16.38
N LEU A 71 -11.67 -11.51 -17.27
CA LEU A 71 -12.46 -12.71 -17.05
C LEU A 71 -11.93 -13.56 -15.88
N PRO A 72 -10.62 -13.85 -15.76
CA PRO A 72 -10.10 -14.54 -14.58
C PRO A 72 -10.38 -13.77 -13.28
N PHE A 73 -10.18 -12.44 -13.30
CA PHE A 73 -10.49 -11.60 -12.15
C PHE A 73 -11.97 -11.69 -11.78
N LEU A 74 -12.88 -11.57 -12.75
CA LEU A 74 -14.33 -11.66 -12.53
C LEU A 74 -14.72 -13.00 -11.92
N LEU A 75 -14.18 -14.11 -12.41
CA LEU A 75 -14.44 -15.44 -11.87
C LEU A 75 -14.03 -15.55 -10.40
N VAL A 76 -12.84 -15.06 -10.05
CA VAL A 76 -12.35 -15.05 -8.66
C VAL A 76 -13.20 -14.12 -7.80
N ALA A 77 -13.52 -12.91 -8.28
CA ALA A 77 -14.33 -11.94 -7.54
C ALA A 77 -15.72 -12.50 -7.20
N VAL A 78 -16.38 -13.16 -8.16
CA VAL A 78 -17.69 -13.82 -7.93
C VAL A 78 -17.55 -14.98 -6.95
N ALA A 79 -16.53 -15.83 -7.11
CA ALA A 79 -16.30 -16.97 -6.23
C ALA A 79 -15.98 -16.54 -4.78
N SER A 80 -15.33 -15.40 -4.61
CA SER A 80 -14.96 -14.81 -3.31
C SER A 80 -16.07 -13.92 -2.70
N GLY A 81 -17.18 -13.71 -3.38
CA GLY A 81 -18.29 -12.87 -2.88
C GLY A 81 -17.97 -11.37 -2.84
N VAL A 82 -17.03 -10.91 -3.68
CA VAL A 82 -16.70 -9.47 -3.78
C VAL A 82 -17.92 -8.69 -4.29
N ALA A 83 -18.17 -7.52 -3.69
CA ALA A 83 -19.28 -6.67 -4.09
C ALA A 83 -19.23 -6.30 -5.57
N ILE A 84 -20.36 -6.35 -6.26
CA ILE A 84 -20.47 -6.05 -7.70
C ILE A 84 -19.93 -4.65 -8.01
N ALA A 85 -20.23 -3.67 -7.15
CA ALA A 85 -19.73 -2.30 -7.33
C ALA A 85 -18.19 -2.23 -7.35
N THR A 86 -17.53 -2.89 -6.40
CA THR A 86 -16.06 -2.98 -6.34
C THR A 86 -15.51 -3.68 -7.57
N THR A 87 -16.12 -4.79 -7.97
CA THR A 87 -15.72 -5.53 -9.19
C THR A 87 -15.80 -4.66 -10.44
N LEU A 88 -16.88 -3.91 -10.61
CA LEU A 88 -17.05 -2.99 -11.75
C LEU A 88 -16.04 -1.83 -11.71
N LEU A 89 -15.74 -1.29 -10.54
CA LEU A 89 -14.72 -0.24 -10.39
C LEU A 89 -13.33 -0.75 -10.78
N VAL A 90 -12.94 -1.95 -10.34
CA VAL A 90 -11.65 -2.57 -10.72
C VAL A 90 -11.58 -2.76 -12.23
N LEU A 91 -12.61 -3.34 -12.85
CA LEU A 91 -12.66 -3.52 -14.30
C LEU A 91 -12.65 -2.18 -15.04
N GLY A 92 -13.31 -1.16 -14.50
CA GLY A 92 -13.30 0.21 -15.02
C GLY A 92 -11.90 0.83 -15.03
N ILE A 93 -11.13 0.66 -13.94
CA ILE A 93 -9.73 1.13 -13.84
C ILE A 93 -8.87 0.45 -14.90
N VAL A 94 -8.97 -0.88 -15.04
CA VAL A 94 -8.23 -1.65 -16.05
C VAL A 94 -8.59 -1.17 -17.46
N LEU A 95 -9.87 -0.97 -17.75
CA LEU A 95 -10.33 -0.47 -19.06
C LEU A 95 -9.78 0.93 -19.36
N LEU A 96 -9.85 1.85 -18.41
CA LEU A 96 -9.31 3.21 -18.56
C LEU A 96 -7.80 3.18 -18.80
N HIS A 97 -7.09 2.30 -18.12
CA HIS A 97 -5.65 2.13 -18.30
C HIS A 97 -5.30 1.58 -19.70
N ILE A 98 -6.06 0.60 -20.21
CA ILE A 98 -5.93 0.13 -21.59
C ILE A 98 -6.20 1.28 -22.58
N ILE A 99 -7.29 2.03 -22.40
CA ILE A 99 -7.65 3.15 -23.27
C ILE A 99 -6.52 4.19 -23.30
N PHE A 100 -5.96 4.54 -22.14
CA PHE A 100 -4.83 5.47 -22.08
C PHE A 100 -3.67 5.00 -22.99
N TRP A 101 -3.24 3.74 -22.85
CA TRP A 101 -2.12 3.21 -23.63
C TRP A 101 -2.46 3.03 -25.12
N VAL A 102 -3.70 2.70 -25.46
CA VAL A 102 -4.18 2.71 -26.87
C VAL A 102 -4.07 4.11 -27.46
N VAL A 103 -4.44 5.15 -26.71
CA VAL A 103 -4.30 6.56 -27.15
C VAL A 103 -2.82 6.91 -27.34
N MET A 104 -1.94 6.53 -26.41
CA MET A 104 -0.50 6.78 -26.55
C MET A 104 0.09 6.07 -27.77
N CYS A 105 -0.27 4.80 -28.01
CA CYS A 105 0.10 4.08 -29.22
C CYS A 105 -0.38 4.82 -30.48
N ARG A 106 -1.62 5.31 -30.48
CA ARG A 106 -2.15 6.07 -31.63
C ARG A 106 -1.38 7.35 -31.86
N LEU A 107 -1.10 8.14 -30.83
CA LEU A 107 -0.37 9.42 -30.95
C LEU A 107 1.04 9.22 -31.55
N ILE A 108 1.73 8.15 -31.17
CA ILE A 108 3.08 7.85 -31.68
C ILE A 108 2.98 7.30 -33.12
N THR A 109 2.06 6.39 -33.43
CA THR A 109 1.95 5.81 -34.77
C THR A 109 1.50 6.81 -35.81
N THR A 110 0.76 7.89 -35.46
CA THR A 110 0.41 8.98 -36.38
C THR A 110 1.63 9.74 -36.93
N ARG A 111 2.78 9.70 -36.22
CA ARG A 111 4.02 10.35 -36.65
C ARG A 111 4.69 9.65 -37.84
N ARG A 112 4.05 8.62 -38.43
CA ARG A 112 4.55 7.84 -39.57
C ARG A 112 5.93 7.22 -39.36
N LEU A 113 6.28 6.92 -38.13
CA LEU A 113 7.53 6.26 -37.78
C LEU A 113 7.56 4.84 -38.35
N ASP A 114 8.76 4.31 -38.57
CA ASP A 114 8.93 2.87 -38.80
C ASP A 114 8.62 2.07 -37.53
N GLY A 115 8.37 0.77 -37.68
CA GLY A 115 7.93 -0.06 -36.53
C GLY A 115 8.94 -0.12 -35.37
N VAL A 116 10.24 -0.12 -35.68
CA VAL A 116 11.30 -0.16 -34.64
C VAL A 116 11.33 1.14 -33.85
N THR A 117 11.34 2.28 -34.54
CA THR A 117 11.32 3.61 -33.90
C THR A 117 10.04 3.82 -33.08
N ALA A 118 8.89 3.38 -33.58
CA ALA A 118 7.63 3.43 -32.84
C ALA A 118 7.68 2.57 -31.56
N ALA A 119 8.19 1.34 -31.65
CA ALA A 119 8.36 0.47 -30.49
C ALA A 119 9.29 1.07 -29.43
N LEU A 120 10.45 1.56 -29.84
CA LEU A 120 11.42 2.19 -28.93
C LEU A 120 10.84 3.43 -28.26
N SER A 121 10.11 4.28 -29.03
CA SER A 121 9.45 5.47 -28.46
C SER A 121 8.40 5.12 -27.43
N LEU A 122 7.58 4.09 -27.69
CA LEU A 122 6.55 3.61 -26.76
C LEU A 122 7.16 2.96 -25.51
N LEU A 123 8.22 2.16 -25.67
CA LEU A 123 8.94 1.57 -24.52
C LEU A 123 9.63 2.65 -23.67
N SER A 124 10.23 3.66 -24.31
CA SER A 124 10.82 4.79 -23.57
C SER A 124 9.76 5.56 -22.79
N LEU A 125 8.59 5.81 -23.40
CA LEU A 125 7.46 6.44 -22.73
C LEU A 125 6.93 5.58 -21.58
N TRP A 126 6.87 4.26 -21.77
CA TRP A 126 6.49 3.34 -20.72
C TRP A 126 7.46 3.36 -19.55
N ILE A 127 8.78 3.29 -19.79
CA ILE A 127 9.81 3.40 -18.75
C ILE A 127 9.66 4.73 -18.01
N LEU A 128 9.49 5.83 -18.75
CA LEU A 128 9.33 7.15 -18.16
C LEU A 128 8.14 7.23 -17.23
N LEU A 129 6.94 6.84 -17.71
CA LEU A 129 5.69 7.00 -16.96
C LEU A 129 5.49 5.94 -15.87
N THR A 130 6.02 4.73 -16.07
CA THR A 130 5.80 3.61 -15.15
C THR A 130 6.93 3.44 -14.12
N ILE A 131 8.16 3.84 -14.45
CA ILE A 131 9.33 3.65 -13.59
C ILE A 131 9.93 4.98 -13.18
N ALA A 132 10.38 5.82 -14.14
CA ALA A 132 11.19 6.99 -13.82
C ALA A 132 10.38 8.04 -13.03
N VAL A 133 9.13 8.32 -13.39
CA VAL A 133 8.27 9.27 -12.68
C VAL A 133 7.97 8.79 -11.26
N PRO A 134 7.48 7.55 -11.00
CA PRO A 134 7.28 7.06 -9.64
C PRO A 134 8.54 7.05 -8.78
N VAL A 135 9.67 6.58 -9.33
CA VAL A 135 10.94 6.54 -8.60
C VAL A 135 11.43 7.95 -8.28
N GLY A 136 11.39 8.86 -9.25
CA GLY A 136 11.77 10.26 -9.05
C GLY A 136 10.88 10.95 -8.01
N ALA A 137 9.56 10.71 -8.05
CA ALA A 137 8.63 11.21 -7.05
C ALA A 137 8.95 10.66 -5.66
N LYS A 138 9.21 9.35 -5.55
CA LYS A 138 9.60 8.70 -4.28
C LYS A 138 10.85 9.34 -3.69
N VAL A 139 11.92 9.44 -4.48
CA VAL A 139 13.21 10.04 -4.03
C VAL A 139 13.01 11.48 -3.58
N GLY A 140 12.27 12.29 -4.36
CA GLY A 140 11.99 13.68 -4.01
C GLY A 140 11.17 13.82 -2.72
N ILE A 141 10.14 13.00 -2.55
CA ILE A 141 9.27 13.00 -1.36
C ILE A 141 10.05 12.53 -0.12
N GLU A 142 10.85 11.47 -0.23
CA GLU A 142 11.68 10.97 0.87
C GLU A 142 12.77 11.98 1.29
N GLY A 143 13.29 12.74 0.34
CA GLY A 143 14.25 13.80 0.62
C GLY A 143 13.65 15.04 1.28
N THR A 144 12.34 15.27 1.12
CA THR A 144 11.65 16.46 1.68
C THR A 144 10.87 16.16 2.97
N ILE A 145 10.37 14.95 3.12
CA ILE A 145 9.59 14.53 4.28
C ILE A 145 10.42 13.51 5.06
N ALA A 146 11.16 13.99 6.05
CA ALA A 146 11.91 13.13 6.96
C ALA A 146 10.97 12.28 7.83
N VAL A 147 11.29 11.01 7.97
CA VAL A 147 10.52 10.05 8.78
C VAL A 147 11.49 9.21 9.60
N PRO A 148 11.30 9.08 10.92
CA PRO A 148 12.13 8.21 11.75
C PRO A 148 12.15 6.79 11.20
N SER A 149 13.30 6.14 11.28
CA SER A 149 13.40 4.74 10.84
C SER A 149 12.85 3.79 11.91
N GLY A 150 12.28 2.65 11.50
CA GLY A 150 11.89 1.61 12.45
C GLY A 150 13.07 1.07 13.25
N GLY A 151 14.28 1.07 12.69
CA GLY A 151 15.52 0.71 13.39
C GLY A 151 15.87 1.69 14.51
N GLU A 152 15.74 2.99 14.28
CA GLU A 152 15.94 4.03 15.27
C GLU A 152 14.98 3.88 16.45
N ILE A 153 13.69 3.68 16.17
CA ILE A 153 12.66 3.45 17.19
C ILE A 153 12.99 2.22 18.04
N LEU A 154 13.35 1.09 17.40
CA LEU A 154 13.69 -0.14 18.08
C LEU A 154 14.95 0.00 18.96
N LEU A 155 15.99 0.68 18.44
CA LEU A 155 17.22 0.93 19.21
C LEU A 155 16.95 1.83 20.41
N THR A 156 16.25 2.94 20.23
CA THR A 156 15.88 3.85 21.31
C THR A 156 15.06 3.14 22.40
N GLN A 157 14.06 2.33 22.01
CA GLN A 157 13.28 1.54 22.97
C GLN A 157 14.18 0.59 23.77
N ARG A 158 15.04 -0.14 23.07
CA ARG A 158 15.93 -1.14 23.68
C ARG A 158 16.97 -0.49 24.60
N GLU A 159 17.58 0.61 24.17
CA GLU A 159 18.55 1.35 24.99
C GLU A 159 17.87 1.91 26.24
N THR A 160 16.71 2.56 26.10
CA THR A 160 15.95 3.08 27.25
C THR A 160 15.62 1.97 28.26
N VAL A 161 15.17 0.80 27.78
CA VAL A 161 14.88 -0.34 28.68
C VAL A 161 16.14 -0.86 29.32
N ASN A 162 17.28 -0.95 28.62
CA ASN A 162 18.54 -1.40 29.17
C ASN A 162 19.06 -0.42 30.24
N ASP A 163 19.04 0.87 29.97
CA ASP A 163 19.49 1.90 30.94
C ASP A 163 18.59 1.95 32.16
N ALA A 164 17.31 1.67 32.01
CA ALA A 164 16.38 1.63 33.13
C ALA A 164 16.64 0.50 34.13
N TRP A 165 17.38 -0.57 33.74
CA TRP A 165 17.78 -1.63 34.68
C TRP A 165 18.74 -1.15 35.78
N ASP A 166 19.52 -0.11 35.51
CA ASP A 166 20.46 0.47 36.44
C ASP A 166 19.82 1.52 37.37
N LEU A 167 18.57 1.87 37.13
CA LEU A 167 17.81 2.85 37.90
C LEU A 167 17.16 2.20 39.14
N PRO A 168 16.95 2.98 40.23
CA PRO A 168 16.12 2.56 41.36
C PRO A 168 14.69 2.21 40.87
N LYS A 169 14.09 1.17 41.44
CA LYS A 169 12.75 0.71 41.03
C LYS A 169 11.69 1.79 41.13
N ALA A 170 11.75 2.65 42.13
CA ALA A 170 10.82 3.79 42.24
C ALA A 170 10.90 4.72 41.04
N ALA A 171 12.12 5.00 40.55
CA ALA A 171 12.32 5.84 39.37
C ALA A 171 11.74 5.23 38.06
N THR A 172 11.71 3.89 37.97
CA THR A 172 11.11 3.20 36.81
C THR A 172 9.59 3.03 36.94
N MET A 173 9.03 3.11 38.14
CA MET A 173 7.58 3.13 38.37
C MET A 173 6.96 4.51 38.11
N GLU A 174 7.70 5.60 38.37
CA GLU A 174 7.20 6.97 38.26
C GLU A 174 6.62 7.29 36.87
N PRO A 175 7.27 7.01 35.72
CA PRO A 175 6.72 7.25 34.40
C PRO A 175 5.40 6.48 34.14
N PHE A 176 5.28 5.27 34.67
CA PHE A 176 4.06 4.48 34.60
C PHE A 176 2.93 5.15 35.39
N LEU A 177 3.18 5.54 36.64
CA LEU A 177 2.20 6.17 37.53
C LEU A 177 1.80 7.57 37.05
N ALA A 178 2.67 8.28 36.36
CA ALA A 178 2.33 9.56 35.74
C ALA A 178 1.20 9.42 34.68
N VAL A 179 1.12 8.28 34.01
CA VAL A 179 0.09 7.97 33.00
C VAL A 179 -1.09 7.19 33.61
N HIS A 180 -0.84 6.48 34.71
CA HIS A 180 -1.80 5.62 35.39
C HIS A 180 -1.87 5.96 36.90
N PRO A 181 -2.31 7.19 37.27
CA PRO A 181 -2.37 7.63 38.65
C PRO A 181 -3.33 6.79 39.52
N GLU A 182 -4.29 6.11 38.91
CA GLU A 182 -5.25 5.22 39.57
C GLU A 182 -4.56 4.02 40.28
N TRP A 183 -3.32 3.70 39.92
CA TRP A 183 -2.56 2.61 40.52
C TRP A 183 -1.52 3.04 41.55
N ALA A 184 -1.48 4.34 41.92
CA ALA A 184 -0.48 4.88 42.84
C ALA A 184 -0.55 4.23 44.23
N ASP A 185 -1.75 3.96 44.75
CA ASP A 185 -1.96 3.34 46.07
C ASP A 185 -1.49 1.86 46.12
N TYR A 186 -1.31 1.23 44.96
CA TYR A 186 -0.86 -0.15 44.81
C TYR A 186 0.60 -0.28 44.37
N ALA A 187 1.34 0.82 44.28
CA ALA A 187 2.69 0.88 43.72
C ALA A 187 3.79 0.43 44.67
N GLU A 188 3.49 0.24 45.97
CA GLU A 188 4.46 -0.22 46.96
C GLU A 188 4.96 -1.62 46.60
N LEU A 189 6.29 -1.82 46.69
CA LEU A 189 6.95 -3.06 46.35
C LEU A 189 7.44 -3.76 47.61
N ASP A 190 6.82 -4.90 47.94
CA ASP A 190 7.14 -5.70 49.13
C ASP A 190 8.33 -6.65 48.92
N ARG A 191 8.64 -6.94 47.63
CA ARG A 191 9.65 -7.93 47.25
C ARG A 191 10.68 -7.37 46.28
N PRO A 192 11.89 -7.96 46.22
CA PRO A 192 12.91 -7.58 45.24
C PRO A 192 12.48 -7.70 43.81
N PHE A 193 11.53 -8.57 43.49
CA PHE A 193 10.89 -8.70 42.15
C PHE A 193 9.39 -8.89 42.31
N GLU A 194 8.64 -8.09 41.56
CA GLU A 194 7.19 -8.20 41.41
C GLU A 194 6.77 -7.93 39.96
N TRP A 195 5.78 -8.67 39.50
CA TRP A 195 5.30 -8.56 38.13
C TRP A 195 4.73 -7.17 37.81
N LYS A 196 4.10 -6.49 38.79
CA LYS A 196 3.61 -5.12 38.63
C LYS A 196 4.74 -4.14 38.27
N TRP A 197 5.88 -4.25 38.96
CA TRP A 197 7.07 -3.46 38.69
C TRP A 197 7.66 -3.80 37.33
N TYR A 198 7.84 -5.08 37.02
CA TYR A 198 8.40 -5.48 35.72
C TYR A 198 7.55 -5.03 34.53
N TYR A 199 6.22 -5.04 34.69
CA TYR A 199 5.30 -4.55 33.69
C TYR A 199 5.38 -3.04 33.51
N ALA A 200 5.37 -2.27 34.60
CA ALA A 200 5.57 -0.83 34.59
C ALA A 200 6.93 -0.45 33.99
N PHE A 201 7.96 -1.19 34.31
CA PHE A 201 9.31 -1.03 33.77
C PHE A 201 9.37 -1.18 32.26
N GLN A 202 8.68 -2.16 31.65
CA GLN A 202 8.63 -2.31 30.21
C GLN A 202 7.94 -1.13 29.51
N GLN A 203 7.00 -0.50 30.17
CA GLN A 203 6.29 0.66 29.62
C GLN A 203 7.17 1.92 29.50
N VAL A 204 8.26 2.01 30.24
CA VAL A 204 9.23 3.11 30.13
C VAL A 204 9.79 3.19 28.71
N GLY A 205 10.17 2.05 28.14
CA GLY A 205 10.65 1.99 26.75
C GLY A 205 9.58 2.38 25.72
N ASP A 206 8.35 1.93 25.92
CA ASP A 206 7.22 2.28 25.03
C ASP A 206 6.91 3.78 25.06
N GLN A 207 6.97 4.41 26.24
CA GLN A 207 6.76 5.84 26.41
C GLN A 207 7.88 6.67 25.76
N ALA A 208 9.14 6.22 25.91
CA ALA A 208 10.29 6.92 25.33
C ALA A 208 10.23 7.01 23.81
N VAL A 209 9.67 6.00 23.13
CA VAL A 209 9.57 5.99 21.67
C VAL A 209 8.25 6.55 21.14
N GLN A 210 7.32 6.92 22.00
CA GLN A 210 6.01 7.45 21.58
C GLN A 210 6.12 8.67 20.65
N PRO A 211 6.98 9.68 20.90
CA PRO A 211 7.15 10.81 20.00
C PRO A 211 7.66 10.39 18.60
N LEU A 212 8.66 9.49 18.56
CA LEU A 212 9.21 8.97 17.30
C LEU A 212 8.17 8.16 16.52
N THR A 213 7.38 7.37 17.23
CA THR A 213 6.32 6.56 16.60
C THR A 213 5.21 7.45 16.04
N THR A 214 4.84 8.51 16.76
CA THR A 214 3.87 9.50 16.27
C THR A 214 4.40 10.22 15.03
N ALA A 215 5.67 10.62 15.04
CA ALA A 215 6.33 11.24 13.89
C ALA A 215 6.41 10.28 12.68
N LEU A 216 6.67 8.99 12.92
CA LEU A 216 6.67 7.95 11.88
C LEU A 216 5.31 7.90 11.18
N TYR A 217 4.22 7.76 11.90
CA TYR A 217 2.88 7.62 11.28
C TYR A 217 2.40 8.91 10.60
N ALA A 218 2.67 10.06 11.21
CA ALA A 218 2.40 11.36 10.58
C ALA A 218 3.20 11.51 9.28
N GLY A 219 4.47 11.13 9.29
CA GLY A 219 5.34 11.16 8.12
C GLY A 219 4.91 10.18 7.03
N MET A 220 4.50 8.96 7.38
CA MET A 220 3.94 7.98 6.43
C MET A 220 2.69 8.55 5.73
N THR A 221 1.77 9.15 6.48
CA THR A 221 0.57 9.79 5.95
C THR A 221 0.92 10.96 5.03
N ALA A 222 1.87 11.81 5.42
CA ALA A 222 2.31 12.94 4.61
C ALA A 222 2.97 12.50 3.30
N ARG A 223 3.82 11.46 3.34
CA ARG A 223 4.44 10.87 2.15
C ARG A 223 3.38 10.25 1.22
N ASP A 224 2.39 9.56 1.77
CA ASP A 224 1.31 8.97 0.99
C ASP A 224 0.46 10.03 0.26
N LEU A 225 0.11 11.13 0.94
CA LEU A 225 -0.60 12.26 0.34
C LEU A 225 0.23 12.95 -0.75
N ALA A 226 1.53 13.11 -0.55
CA ALA A 226 2.43 13.66 -1.56
C ALA A 226 2.53 12.73 -2.79
N MET A 227 2.63 11.40 -2.56
CA MET A 227 2.64 10.41 -3.62
C MET A 227 1.31 10.36 -4.38
N ALA A 228 0.16 10.57 -3.72
CA ALA A 228 -1.14 10.67 -4.37
C ALA A 228 -1.20 11.83 -5.38
N LYS A 229 -0.57 12.97 -5.07
CA LYS A 229 -0.45 14.10 -5.99
C LYS A 229 0.47 13.77 -7.16
N ALA A 230 1.60 13.13 -6.91
CA ALA A 230 2.55 12.70 -7.94
C ALA A 230 1.97 11.63 -8.88
N ALA A 231 1.03 10.81 -8.39
CA ALA A 231 0.38 9.76 -9.19
C ALA A 231 -0.37 10.30 -10.41
N ILE A 232 -0.79 11.56 -10.42
CA ILE A 232 -1.42 12.22 -11.59
C ILE A 232 -0.50 12.19 -12.81
N LEU A 233 0.82 12.19 -12.59
CA LEU A 233 1.83 12.16 -13.65
C LEU A 233 2.15 10.75 -14.15
N SER A 234 1.71 9.71 -13.45
CA SER A 234 1.97 8.31 -13.79
C SER A 234 0.68 7.51 -13.79
N PRO A 235 0.15 7.14 -14.96
CA PRO A 235 -1.06 6.32 -15.07
C PRO A 235 -0.91 4.95 -14.37
N ALA A 236 0.28 4.38 -14.36
CA ALA A 236 0.57 3.14 -13.66
C ALA A 236 0.41 3.32 -12.14
N LEU A 237 1.06 4.33 -11.56
CA LEU A 237 0.96 4.63 -10.13
C LEU A 237 -0.47 5.02 -9.72
N LEU A 238 -1.17 5.78 -10.58
CA LEU A 238 -2.58 6.16 -10.33
C LEU A 238 -3.49 4.92 -10.29
N SER A 239 -3.34 4.02 -11.27
CA SER A 239 -4.12 2.78 -11.34
C SER A 239 -3.80 1.84 -10.17
N GLU A 240 -2.53 1.66 -9.84
CA GLU A 240 -2.07 0.85 -8.71
C GLU A 240 -2.65 1.34 -7.40
N ARG A 241 -2.53 2.63 -7.09
CA ARG A 241 -3.10 3.23 -5.88
C ARG A 241 -4.62 3.08 -5.80
N ALA A 242 -5.32 3.27 -6.91
CA ALA A 242 -6.76 3.08 -6.96
C ALA A 242 -7.16 1.61 -6.69
N LEU A 243 -6.42 0.65 -7.24
CA LEU A 243 -6.63 -0.78 -7.00
C LEU A 243 -6.32 -1.16 -5.55
N MET A 244 -5.22 -0.66 -4.97
CA MET A 244 -4.86 -0.87 -3.56
C MET A 244 -5.92 -0.29 -2.61
N SER A 245 -6.46 0.89 -2.93
CA SER A 245 -7.51 1.51 -2.12
C SER A 245 -8.81 0.69 -2.16
N LEU A 246 -9.20 0.16 -3.34
CA LEU A 246 -10.36 -0.73 -3.47
C LEU A 246 -10.16 -2.09 -2.77
N ALA A 247 -8.91 -2.55 -2.66
CA ALA A 247 -8.55 -3.78 -1.96
C ALA A 247 -8.29 -3.56 -0.44
N GLU A 248 -8.41 -2.33 0.05
CA GLU A 248 -8.12 -1.95 1.45
C GLU A 248 -6.69 -2.32 1.89
N THR A 249 -5.72 -2.25 0.96
CA THR A 249 -4.31 -2.58 1.20
C THR A 249 -3.38 -1.36 1.12
N ASP A 250 -3.93 -0.17 1.06
CA ASP A 250 -3.19 1.08 1.03
C ASP A 250 -2.60 1.47 2.41
N VAL A 251 -1.75 2.49 2.44
CA VAL A 251 -1.08 2.97 3.66
C VAL A 251 -2.08 3.41 4.72
N LEU A 252 -3.18 4.05 4.35
CA LEU A 252 -4.17 4.55 5.30
C LEU A 252 -4.90 3.40 6.00
N GLN A 253 -5.25 2.35 5.27
CA GLN A 253 -5.86 1.15 5.84
C GLN A 253 -4.88 0.40 6.75
N HIS A 254 -3.61 0.32 6.34
CA HIS A 254 -2.58 -0.24 7.20
C HIS A 254 -2.45 0.53 8.52
N LEU A 255 -2.42 1.86 8.48
CA LEU A 255 -2.34 2.69 9.69
C LEU A 255 -3.57 2.52 10.59
N ARG A 256 -4.78 2.45 10.03
CA ARG A 256 -6.00 2.13 10.78
C ARG A 256 -5.90 0.76 11.47
N TYR A 257 -5.43 -0.25 10.75
CA TYR A 257 -5.22 -1.57 11.34
C TYR A 257 -4.24 -1.54 12.52
N VAL A 258 -3.12 -0.81 12.39
CA VAL A 258 -2.16 -0.63 13.48
C VAL A 258 -2.81 0.09 14.68
N GLU A 259 -3.64 1.11 14.45
CA GLU A 259 -4.39 1.80 15.51
C GLU A 259 -5.33 0.83 16.25
N CYS A 260 -6.06 -0.01 15.52
CA CYS A 260 -6.91 -1.04 16.12
C CYS A 260 -6.14 -2.04 16.99
N VAL A 261 -4.96 -2.45 16.54
CA VAL A 261 -4.10 -3.33 17.34
C VAL A 261 -3.66 -2.62 18.64
N ARG A 262 -3.37 -1.32 18.57
CA ARG A 262 -3.01 -0.51 19.74
C ARG A 262 -4.19 -0.38 20.73
N ASP A 263 -5.38 -0.12 20.22
CA ASP A 263 -6.59 -0.05 21.04
C ASP A 263 -6.88 -1.39 21.71
N PHE A 264 -6.67 -2.49 21.00
CA PHE A 264 -6.81 -3.81 21.59
C PHE A 264 -5.76 -4.06 22.68
N HIS A 265 -4.50 -3.67 22.47
CA HIS A 265 -3.46 -3.74 23.50
C HIS A 265 -3.80 -2.87 24.71
N ALA A 266 -4.37 -1.68 24.51
CA ALA A 266 -4.83 -0.83 25.62
C ALA A 266 -5.93 -1.54 26.43
N ARG A 267 -6.93 -2.14 25.77
CA ARG A 267 -7.97 -2.93 26.45
C ARG A 267 -7.41 -4.12 27.22
N LEU A 268 -6.41 -4.82 26.65
CA LEU A 268 -5.73 -5.91 27.35
C LEU A 268 -5.02 -5.42 28.61
N ARG A 269 -4.30 -4.29 28.53
CA ARG A 269 -3.62 -3.69 29.68
C ARG A 269 -4.62 -3.33 30.78
N HIS A 270 -5.70 -2.63 30.44
CA HIS A 270 -6.76 -2.29 31.40
C HIS A 270 -7.41 -3.53 32.04
N PHE A 271 -7.51 -4.63 31.31
CA PHE A 271 -8.00 -5.89 31.87
C PHE A 271 -7.01 -6.48 32.87
N TYR A 272 -5.70 -6.42 32.58
CA TYR A 272 -4.68 -7.05 33.45
C TYR A 272 -4.25 -6.18 34.63
N TYR A 273 -4.37 -4.84 34.58
CA TYR A 273 -3.94 -3.96 35.65
C TYR A 273 -4.57 -4.31 37.02
N PRO A 274 -5.88 -4.50 37.18
CA PRO A 274 -6.46 -4.89 38.45
C PRO A 274 -5.92 -6.21 39.01
N LEU A 275 -5.56 -7.14 38.14
CA LEU A 275 -4.95 -8.42 38.51
C LEU A 275 -3.48 -8.30 38.90
N LEU A 276 -2.73 -7.45 38.19
CA LEU A 276 -1.29 -7.25 38.43
C LEU A 276 -1.01 -6.42 39.66
N PHE A 277 -1.82 -5.40 39.90
CA PHE A 277 -1.65 -4.50 41.07
C PHE A 277 -2.36 -5.02 42.32
N GLY A 278 -3.03 -6.17 42.27
CA GLY A 278 -3.55 -6.84 43.43
C GLY A 278 -4.93 -6.37 43.88
N GLU A 279 -5.62 -5.53 43.10
CA GLU A 279 -7.00 -5.14 43.40
C GLU A 279 -7.97 -6.32 43.27
N LYS A 280 -7.72 -7.21 42.28
CA LYS A 280 -8.53 -8.39 42.01
C LYS A 280 -7.69 -9.67 42.06
N ALA A 281 -8.26 -10.73 42.62
CA ALA A 281 -7.67 -12.04 42.55
C ALA A 281 -7.71 -12.64 41.16
N PHE A 282 -6.65 -13.36 40.80
CA PHE A 282 -6.63 -14.12 39.55
C PHE A 282 -7.54 -15.34 39.65
N SER A 283 -8.54 -15.46 38.77
CA SER A 283 -9.48 -16.57 38.75
C SER A 283 -9.81 -16.99 37.31
N GLU A 284 -10.35 -18.21 37.14
CA GLU A 284 -10.82 -18.68 35.82
C GLU A 284 -11.96 -17.82 35.28
N GLU A 285 -12.86 -17.35 36.16
CA GLU A 285 -13.96 -16.48 35.78
C GLU A 285 -13.45 -15.11 35.27
N ALA A 286 -12.40 -14.57 35.89
CA ALA A 286 -11.76 -13.35 35.43
C ALA A 286 -11.16 -13.57 34.03
N MET A 287 -10.49 -14.70 33.80
CA MET A 287 -9.91 -15.03 32.49
C MET A 287 -10.96 -15.27 31.40
N ALA A 288 -12.16 -15.72 31.76
CA ALA A 288 -13.27 -15.86 30.80
C ALA A 288 -13.70 -14.50 30.19
N GLN A 289 -13.40 -13.40 30.89
CA GLN A 289 -13.69 -12.02 30.43
C GLN A 289 -12.55 -11.40 29.63
N LEU A 290 -11.51 -12.18 29.30
CA LEU A 290 -10.36 -11.68 28.52
C LEU A 290 -10.82 -11.05 27.19
N PRO A 291 -10.45 -9.78 26.92
CA PRO A 291 -10.75 -9.12 25.65
C PRO A 291 -10.19 -9.92 24.46
N ARG A 292 -11.02 -10.12 23.45
CA ARG A 292 -10.59 -10.76 22.20
C ARG A 292 -10.38 -9.69 21.12
N PHE A 293 -9.40 -9.93 20.27
CA PHE A 293 -9.20 -9.06 19.10
C PHE A 293 -10.41 -9.16 18.17
N GLN A 294 -10.97 -8.02 17.84
CA GLN A 294 -11.98 -7.90 16.80
C GLN A 294 -11.39 -7.03 15.70
N PRO A 295 -11.42 -7.50 14.44
CA PRO A 295 -10.99 -6.66 13.32
C PRO A 295 -11.76 -5.34 13.34
N CYS A 296 -11.09 -4.24 13.00
CA CYS A 296 -11.79 -2.98 12.80
C CYS A 296 -12.75 -3.13 11.63
N THR A 297 -14.02 -3.01 11.90
CA THR A 297 -15.03 -2.80 10.86
C THR A 297 -15.00 -1.33 10.45
N ASN A 298 -14.90 -1.09 9.15
CA ASN A 298 -15.04 0.23 8.54
C ASN A 298 -16.40 0.83 8.82
#